data_4a115d8fcab4a1a67476761c8d662e17
#
_entry.id   4a115d8fcab4a1a67476761c8d662e17
#
_cell.length_a   1.000
_cell.length_b   1.000
_cell.length_c   1.000
_cell.angle_alpha   90.00
_cell.angle_beta   90.00
_cell.angle_gamma   90.00
#
_symmetry.space_group_name_H-M   'P 1'
#
loop_
_entity.id
_entity.type
_entity.pdbx_description
1 polymer ?
#
loop_
_entity_poly.entity_id
_entity_poly.type
_entity_poly.pdbx_seq_one_letter_code
_entity_poly.pdbx_strand_id
1 'polypeptide(L)'
;MCFPFRKVQLRSYEVGLLFRDGEFCGLVDPGHHRFFDPFNRNRLQIVSQRDPELVHEQLDLIVRSGALNGRAVVLDLQDHQRGLVWIDGRFSQLLTPGIHVYWTGQRHVRTEVVDARTVRLQHPDVRTIVTSPMAQHVLELATVARERVGLLYVDGEYRESLGPGVHAFWRGLAEVQVLEVDLREAILDITGQDLMTADKVTLRINATVTYRVTDARRAVTLTEDLRQTLYREAQLVLRAAVGTRELDLFLSEKNAVSQQLSEDLKTRADQFGLAITSVGIRDVILPGEMKELMNRVTEAKKAAEANLIARREETAAMRSQANTARLLAENPTLMRLRELETLERIAAAGKLNIILGENAARDKSLADRVVSLL
;
A
#
# COMPACT_ATOMS: atom_id res chain seq x y z
N MET A 1 -20.11 -34.73 -74.23
CA MET A 1 -19.25 -33.79 -74.99
C MET A 1 -18.81 -32.65 -74.03
N CYS A 2 -17.58 -32.73 -73.55
CA CYS A 2 -17.02 -31.57 -72.74
C CYS A 2 -16.74 -30.45 -73.71
N PHE A 3 -17.42 -29.29 -73.52
CA PHE A 3 -17.06 -28.07 -74.24
C PHE A 3 -15.64 -27.69 -73.85
N PRO A 4 -14.72 -27.45 -74.79
CA PRO A 4 -13.30 -27.18 -74.51
C PRO A 4 -13.09 -25.77 -73.91
N PHE A 5 -14.16 -25.02 -73.73
CA PHE A 5 -14.12 -23.66 -73.16
C PHE A 5 -14.85 -23.56 -71.84
N ARG A 6 -14.11 -23.21 -70.81
CA ARG A 6 -14.66 -22.86 -69.47
C ARG A 6 -14.86 -21.37 -69.41
N LYS A 7 -16.11 -20.93 -69.19
CA LYS A 7 -16.44 -19.49 -68.93
C LYS A 7 -16.48 -19.29 -67.42
N VAL A 8 -15.79 -18.28 -66.94
CA VAL A 8 -15.81 -17.90 -65.53
C VAL A 8 -16.03 -16.40 -65.47
N GLN A 9 -16.92 -15.94 -64.58
CA GLN A 9 -17.16 -14.55 -64.27
C GLN A 9 -16.65 -14.26 -62.87
N LEU A 10 -15.69 -13.32 -62.74
CA LEU A 10 -15.17 -12.84 -61.51
C LEU A 10 -15.80 -11.48 -61.17
N ARG A 11 -16.28 -11.30 -59.96
CA ARG A 11 -16.88 -10.04 -59.49
C ARG A 11 -15.77 -9.03 -59.21
N SER A 12 -16.14 -7.74 -59.07
CA SER A 12 -15.19 -6.64 -58.83
C SER A 12 -14.34 -6.77 -57.58
N TYR A 13 -14.78 -7.59 -56.63
CA TYR A 13 -14.09 -7.87 -55.36
C TYR A 13 -13.48 -9.28 -55.31
N GLU A 14 -13.43 -10.02 -56.43
CA GLU A 14 -12.90 -11.35 -56.53
C GLU A 14 -11.66 -11.38 -57.43
N VAL A 15 -10.69 -12.18 -57.07
CA VAL A 15 -9.48 -12.48 -57.86
C VAL A 15 -9.38 -13.97 -58.04
N GLY A 16 -9.07 -14.39 -59.25
CA GLY A 16 -8.83 -15.80 -59.55
C GLY A 16 -7.35 -16.18 -59.39
N LEU A 17 -7.08 -17.21 -58.63
CA LEU A 17 -5.78 -17.85 -58.57
C LEU A 17 -5.76 -18.97 -59.64
N LEU A 18 -4.97 -18.81 -60.68
CA LEU A 18 -4.90 -19.78 -61.76
C LEU A 18 -3.75 -20.76 -61.53
N PHE A 19 -4.10 -22.03 -61.44
CA PHE A 19 -3.17 -23.14 -61.37
C PHE A 19 -3.27 -23.98 -62.63
N ARG A 20 -2.13 -24.46 -63.12
CA ARG A 20 -2.03 -25.38 -64.25
C ARG A 20 -1.15 -26.55 -63.84
N ASP A 21 -1.71 -27.76 -63.99
CA ASP A 21 -1.05 -29.00 -63.56
C ASP A 21 -0.53 -28.98 -62.10
N GLY A 22 -1.20 -28.18 -61.24
CA GLY A 22 -0.82 -28.00 -59.83
C GLY A 22 0.13 -26.84 -59.54
N GLU A 23 0.74 -26.22 -60.57
CA GLU A 23 1.63 -25.08 -60.46
C GLU A 23 0.87 -23.76 -60.60
N PHE A 24 1.24 -22.76 -59.76
CA PHE A 24 0.63 -21.46 -59.84
C PHE A 24 1.12 -20.68 -61.08
N CYS A 25 0.18 -20.27 -61.94
CA CYS A 25 0.46 -19.57 -63.17
C CYS A 25 0.30 -18.02 -63.08
N GLY A 26 -0.57 -17.55 -62.18
CA GLY A 26 -0.79 -16.13 -62.06
C GLY A 26 -2.18 -15.75 -61.52
N LEU A 27 -2.42 -14.44 -61.42
CA LEU A 27 -3.68 -13.85 -60.97
C LEU A 27 -4.58 -13.53 -62.19
N VAL A 28 -5.85 -13.79 -62.02
CA VAL A 28 -6.89 -13.42 -63.02
C VAL A 28 -7.72 -12.29 -62.44
N ASP A 29 -7.76 -11.17 -63.17
CA ASP A 29 -8.47 -9.95 -62.73
C ASP A 29 -10.01 -10.11 -62.79
N PRO A 30 -10.77 -9.25 -62.11
CA PRO A 30 -12.22 -9.24 -62.20
C PRO A 30 -12.71 -9.07 -63.66
N GLY A 31 -13.78 -9.79 -64.03
CA GLY A 31 -14.32 -9.75 -65.37
C GLY A 31 -14.80 -11.10 -65.92
N HIS A 32 -15.08 -11.10 -67.20
CA HIS A 32 -15.50 -12.31 -67.90
C HIS A 32 -14.29 -12.98 -68.61
N HIS A 33 -13.95 -14.16 -68.20
CA HIS A 33 -12.81 -14.90 -68.74
C HIS A 33 -13.26 -16.19 -69.43
N ARG A 34 -12.59 -16.49 -70.51
CA ARG A 34 -12.79 -17.76 -71.25
C ARG A 34 -11.47 -18.47 -71.35
N PHE A 35 -11.40 -19.67 -70.75
CA PHE A 35 -10.22 -20.51 -70.75
C PHE A 35 -10.43 -21.67 -71.71
N PHE A 36 -9.45 -21.88 -72.62
CA PHE A 36 -9.42 -23.07 -73.44
C PHE A 36 -8.68 -24.18 -72.67
N ASP A 37 -9.40 -25.19 -72.21
CA ASP A 37 -8.87 -26.26 -71.37
C ASP A 37 -9.45 -27.64 -71.76
N PRO A 38 -9.02 -28.19 -72.91
CA PRO A 38 -9.52 -29.48 -73.39
C PRO A 38 -9.15 -30.66 -72.50
N PHE A 39 -8.10 -30.51 -71.68
CA PHE A 39 -7.57 -31.61 -70.80
C PHE A 39 -7.90 -31.36 -69.33
N ASN A 40 -8.68 -30.33 -69.00
CA ASN A 40 -9.04 -29.97 -67.65
C ASN A 40 -7.82 -29.80 -66.66
N ARG A 41 -6.75 -29.20 -67.20
CA ARG A 41 -5.51 -28.98 -66.46
C ARG A 41 -5.50 -27.67 -65.67
N ASN A 42 -6.36 -26.73 -66.08
CA ASN A 42 -6.45 -25.42 -65.44
C ASN A 42 -7.44 -25.47 -64.26
N ARG A 43 -6.95 -25.19 -63.06
CA ARG A 43 -7.78 -25.02 -61.88
C ARG A 43 -7.81 -23.54 -61.49
N LEU A 44 -8.98 -22.92 -61.53
CA LEU A 44 -9.16 -21.56 -61.07
C LEU A 44 -9.81 -21.57 -59.69
N GLN A 45 -9.13 -21.00 -58.70
CA GLN A 45 -9.66 -20.76 -57.37
C GLN A 45 -10.03 -19.32 -57.24
N ILE A 46 -11.28 -19.04 -56.84
CA ILE A 46 -11.77 -17.68 -56.67
C ILE A 46 -11.61 -17.29 -55.22
N VAL A 47 -10.90 -16.19 -54.98
CA VAL A 47 -10.66 -15.61 -53.65
C VAL A 47 -11.33 -14.26 -53.57
N SER A 48 -12.02 -14.01 -52.47
CA SER A 48 -12.66 -12.71 -52.21
C SER A 48 -11.68 -11.76 -51.56
N GLN A 49 -11.50 -10.56 -52.13
CA GLN A 49 -10.70 -9.48 -51.55
C GLN A 49 -11.46 -8.68 -50.45
N ARG A 50 -12.74 -9.05 -50.18
CA ARG A 50 -13.47 -8.45 -49.03
C ARG A 50 -12.85 -8.87 -47.72
N ASP A 51 -12.34 -10.12 -47.65
CA ASP A 51 -11.46 -10.55 -46.60
C ASP A 51 -10.04 -10.15 -46.98
N PRO A 52 -9.42 -9.24 -46.26
CA PRO A 52 -8.10 -8.73 -46.67
C PRO A 52 -6.99 -9.77 -46.53
N GLU A 53 -7.14 -10.80 -45.72
CA GLU A 53 -6.14 -11.87 -45.56
C GLU A 53 -6.29 -12.91 -46.63
N LEU A 54 -5.19 -13.22 -47.34
CA LEU A 54 -5.11 -14.34 -48.26
C LEU A 54 -4.61 -15.56 -47.52
N VAL A 55 -5.51 -16.53 -47.29
CA VAL A 55 -5.17 -17.84 -46.75
C VAL A 55 -5.21 -18.88 -47.87
N HIS A 56 -4.09 -19.54 -48.10
CA HIS A 56 -4.00 -20.57 -49.14
C HIS A 56 -2.95 -21.63 -48.79
N GLU A 57 -3.17 -22.91 -49.13
CA GLU A 57 -2.24 -23.99 -48.84
C GLU A 57 -0.87 -23.83 -49.49
N GLN A 58 -0.84 -23.23 -50.68
CA GLN A 58 0.37 -22.99 -51.48
C GLN A 58 0.76 -21.51 -51.49
N LEU A 59 0.60 -20.82 -50.34
CA LEU A 59 0.85 -19.38 -50.23
C LEU A 59 2.29 -19.02 -50.57
N ASP A 60 3.24 -19.87 -50.18
CA ASP A 60 4.68 -19.70 -50.47
C ASP A 60 4.98 -19.67 -51.98
N LEU A 61 4.33 -20.54 -52.79
CA LEU A 61 4.50 -20.52 -54.23
C LEU A 61 3.90 -19.28 -54.88
N ILE A 62 2.73 -18.85 -54.39
CA ILE A 62 2.06 -17.66 -54.89
C ILE A 62 2.94 -16.40 -54.62
N VAL A 63 3.52 -16.31 -53.42
CA VAL A 63 4.41 -15.20 -53.05
C VAL A 63 5.69 -15.20 -53.90
N ARG A 64 6.32 -16.34 -54.06
CA ARG A 64 7.56 -16.48 -54.87
C ARG A 64 7.37 -16.16 -56.34
N SER A 65 6.16 -16.33 -56.89
CA SER A 65 5.86 -16.00 -58.27
C SER A 65 5.96 -14.48 -58.59
N GLY A 66 5.91 -13.63 -57.56
CA GLY A 66 5.90 -12.18 -57.74
C GLY A 66 4.57 -11.58 -58.22
N ALA A 67 3.54 -12.43 -58.47
CA ALA A 67 2.25 -12.00 -59.01
C ALA A 67 1.48 -11.06 -58.06
N LEU A 68 1.81 -11.03 -56.76
CA LEU A 68 1.20 -10.19 -55.74
C LEU A 68 1.79 -8.78 -55.67
N ASN A 69 2.89 -8.47 -56.39
CA ASN A 69 3.55 -7.20 -56.35
C ASN A 69 2.60 -6.04 -56.73
N GLY A 70 2.48 -5.04 -55.82
CA GLY A 70 1.62 -3.90 -55.96
C GLY A 70 0.11 -4.16 -55.72
N ARG A 71 -0.30 -5.40 -55.44
CA ARG A 71 -1.70 -5.80 -55.15
C ARG A 71 -1.92 -6.22 -53.72
N ALA A 72 -0.87 -6.73 -53.07
CA ALA A 72 -0.93 -7.17 -51.68
C ALA A 72 0.37 -6.81 -50.97
N VAL A 73 0.27 -6.69 -49.65
CA VAL A 73 1.39 -6.61 -48.73
C VAL A 73 1.75 -8.04 -48.31
N VAL A 74 3.00 -8.42 -48.55
CA VAL A 74 3.53 -9.71 -48.13
C VAL A 74 4.41 -9.51 -46.91
N LEU A 75 4.14 -10.25 -45.84
CA LEU A 75 4.91 -10.28 -44.60
C LEU A 75 5.51 -11.67 -44.45
N ASP A 76 6.84 -11.78 -44.51
CA ASP A 76 7.58 -12.98 -44.17
C ASP A 76 8.25 -12.78 -42.80
N LEU A 77 7.59 -13.28 -41.75
CA LEU A 77 7.98 -13.07 -40.37
C LEU A 77 8.87 -14.21 -39.88
N GLN A 78 10.07 -13.84 -39.43
CA GLN A 78 11.01 -14.78 -38.83
C GLN A 78 10.55 -15.15 -37.39
N ASP A 79 11.16 -16.18 -36.79
CA ASP A 79 10.79 -16.71 -35.47
C ASP A 79 10.79 -15.63 -34.37
N HIS A 80 11.68 -14.68 -34.45
CA HIS A 80 11.79 -13.56 -33.50
C HIS A 80 10.96 -12.33 -33.88
N GLN A 81 10.20 -12.38 -34.97
CA GLN A 81 9.37 -11.27 -35.45
C GLN A 81 7.89 -11.54 -35.19
N ARG A 82 7.16 -10.47 -34.95
CA ARG A 82 5.70 -10.47 -34.83
C ARG A 82 5.13 -9.36 -35.70
N GLY A 83 4.00 -9.63 -36.32
CA GLY A 83 3.31 -8.65 -37.15
C GLY A 83 2.11 -8.03 -36.43
N LEU A 84 1.97 -6.74 -36.52
CA LEU A 84 0.79 -6.00 -36.08
C LEU A 84 0.04 -5.54 -37.32
N VAL A 85 -1.25 -5.78 -37.40
CA VAL A 85 -2.08 -5.45 -38.59
C VAL A 85 -3.24 -4.57 -38.21
N TRP A 86 -3.35 -3.44 -38.90
CA TRP A 86 -4.49 -2.54 -38.84
C TRP A 86 -5.23 -2.54 -40.19
N ILE A 87 -6.55 -2.67 -40.13
CA ILE A 87 -7.42 -2.61 -41.30
C ILE A 87 -8.37 -1.43 -41.13
N ASP A 88 -8.35 -0.51 -42.08
CA ASP A 88 -9.14 0.73 -42.08
C ASP A 88 -8.96 1.53 -40.77
N GLY A 89 -7.72 1.56 -40.26
CA GLY A 89 -7.33 2.29 -39.04
C GLY A 89 -7.71 1.58 -37.73
N ARG A 90 -8.27 0.38 -37.77
CA ARG A 90 -8.61 -0.43 -36.58
C ARG A 90 -7.64 -1.58 -36.46
N PHE A 91 -7.17 -1.83 -35.23
CA PHE A 91 -6.34 -3.01 -34.94
C PHE A 91 -7.14 -4.29 -35.25
N SER A 92 -6.60 -5.13 -36.11
CA SER A 92 -7.26 -6.36 -36.56
C SER A 92 -6.69 -7.57 -35.86
N GLN A 93 -5.37 -7.79 -36.00
CA GLN A 93 -4.76 -9.00 -35.44
C GLN A 93 -3.26 -8.87 -35.23
N LEU A 94 -2.74 -9.79 -34.44
CA LEU A 94 -1.33 -9.99 -34.14
C LEU A 94 -0.89 -11.28 -34.81
N LEU A 95 0.17 -11.18 -35.64
CA LEU A 95 0.68 -12.29 -36.45
C LEU A 95 1.86 -12.99 -35.77
N THR A 96 1.82 -14.30 -35.86
CA THR A 96 2.93 -15.19 -35.48
C THR A 96 3.93 -15.35 -36.63
N PRO A 97 5.11 -15.93 -36.40
CA PRO A 97 6.06 -16.24 -37.49
C PRO A 97 5.43 -17.03 -38.64
N GLY A 98 5.84 -16.71 -39.83
CA GLY A 98 5.33 -17.32 -41.06
C GLY A 98 5.04 -16.27 -42.15
N ILE A 99 4.52 -16.77 -43.30
CA ILE A 99 4.16 -15.93 -44.43
C ILE A 99 2.70 -15.52 -44.33
N HIS A 100 2.46 -14.21 -44.31
CA HIS A 100 1.12 -13.63 -44.30
C HIS A 100 0.97 -12.64 -45.47
N VAL A 101 -0.20 -12.66 -46.08
CA VAL A 101 -0.49 -11.82 -47.26
C VAL A 101 -1.80 -11.08 -47.09
N TYR A 102 -1.79 -9.77 -47.31
CA TYR A 102 -2.97 -8.91 -47.20
C TYR A 102 -3.24 -8.14 -48.48
N TRP A 103 -4.44 -8.27 -49.02
CA TRP A 103 -4.89 -7.48 -50.16
C TRP A 103 -5.02 -6.01 -49.79
N THR A 104 -4.49 -5.13 -50.68
CA THR A 104 -4.55 -3.65 -50.48
C THR A 104 -5.57 -2.97 -51.39
N GLY A 105 -6.20 -3.72 -52.30
CA GLY A 105 -7.07 -3.14 -53.34
C GLY A 105 -8.44 -2.63 -52.83
N GLN A 106 -9.00 -3.25 -51.78
CA GLN A 106 -10.34 -2.97 -51.27
C GLN A 106 -10.34 -2.25 -49.93
N ARG A 107 -9.32 -2.50 -49.09
CA ARG A 107 -9.19 -1.95 -47.76
C ARG A 107 -7.80 -1.38 -47.55
N HIS A 108 -7.73 -0.39 -46.69
CA HIS A 108 -6.45 0.18 -46.27
C HIS A 108 -5.82 -0.72 -45.19
N VAL A 109 -4.76 -1.43 -45.55
CA VAL A 109 -4.01 -2.32 -44.64
C VAL A 109 -2.70 -1.64 -44.27
N ARG A 110 -2.48 -1.43 -42.98
CA ARG A 110 -1.23 -0.99 -42.38
C ARG A 110 -0.64 -2.15 -41.59
N THR A 111 0.62 -2.42 -41.82
CA THR A 111 1.33 -3.48 -41.12
C THR A 111 2.59 -2.92 -40.46
N GLU A 112 2.94 -3.48 -39.30
CA GLU A 112 4.16 -3.14 -38.56
C GLU A 112 4.80 -4.41 -38.06
N VAL A 113 6.12 -4.55 -38.28
CA VAL A 113 6.91 -5.69 -37.80
C VAL A 113 7.64 -5.28 -36.55
N VAL A 114 7.45 -6.03 -35.47
CA VAL A 114 8.07 -5.80 -34.18
C VAL A 114 9.01 -6.94 -33.84
N ASP A 115 10.20 -6.60 -33.30
CA ASP A 115 11.18 -7.58 -32.84
C ASP A 115 10.80 -8.07 -31.43
N ALA A 116 10.46 -9.32 -31.31
CA ALA A 116 10.03 -9.92 -30.04
C ALA A 116 11.20 -10.32 -29.13
N ARG A 117 12.47 -10.18 -29.59
CA ARG A 117 13.66 -10.29 -28.71
C ARG A 117 13.69 -9.20 -27.65
N THR A 118 13.07 -8.05 -27.92
CA THR A 118 12.71 -7.09 -26.90
C THR A 118 11.54 -7.65 -26.11
N VAL A 119 11.79 -8.42 -25.09
CA VAL A 119 10.80 -9.21 -24.33
C VAL A 119 9.48 -8.46 -24.06
N ARG A 120 9.56 -7.13 -23.86
CA ARG A 120 8.40 -6.27 -23.59
C ARG A 120 7.91 -5.60 -24.88
N LEU A 121 6.60 -5.70 -25.13
CA LEU A 121 5.95 -4.95 -26.20
C LEU A 121 5.82 -3.46 -25.81
N GLN A 122 6.58 -2.62 -26.51
CA GLN A 122 6.51 -1.16 -26.39
C GLN A 122 5.83 -0.60 -27.64
N HIS A 123 4.54 -0.24 -27.52
CA HIS A 123 3.77 0.33 -28.61
C HIS A 123 2.78 1.38 -28.08
N PRO A 124 2.56 2.50 -28.78
CA PRO A 124 1.57 3.52 -28.37
C PRO A 124 0.17 2.94 -28.13
N ASP A 125 -0.24 2.02 -29.03
CA ASP A 125 -1.56 1.37 -28.99
C ASP A 125 -1.59 0.07 -28.20
N VAL A 126 -0.64 -0.16 -27.26
CA VAL A 126 -0.54 -1.41 -26.49
C VAL A 126 -1.87 -1.81 -25.85
N ARG A 127 -2.65 -0.85 -25.36
CA ARG A 127 -3.97 -1.12 -24.75
C ARG A 127 -4.96 -1.74 -25.73
N THR A 128 -4.97 -1.26 -26.97
CA THR A 128 -5.82 -1.79 -28.02
C THR A 128 -5.37 -3.18 -28.48
N ILE A 129 -4.06 -3.37 -28.62
CA ILE A 129 -3.45 -4.65 -29.01
C ILE A 129 -3.79 -5.74 -27.99
N VAL A 130 -3.65 -5.43 -26.69
CA VAL A 130 -3.87 -6.35 -25.55
C VAL A 130 -5.33 -6.81 -25.45
N THR A 131 -6.28 -5.98 -25.87
CA THR A 131 -7.72 -6.35 -25.85
C THR A 131 -8.14 -7.26 -26.99
N SER A 132 -7.25 -7.54 -27.95
CA SER A 132 -7.57 -8.44 -29.06
C SER A 132 -7.59 -9.91 -28.62
N PRO A 133 -8.47 -10.75 -29.19
CA PRO A 133 -8.54 -12.19 -28.82
C PRO A 133 -7.22 -12.94 -29.01
N MET A 134 -6.46 -12.56 -30.05
CA MET A 134 -5.16 -13.21 -30.35
C MET A 134 -4.05 -12.80 -29.37
N ALA A 135 -4.18 -11.65 -28.71
CA ALA A 135 -3.17 -11.18 -27.75
C ALA A 135 -2.94 -12.18 -26.61
N GLN A 136 -3.99 -12.84 -26.12
CA GLN A 136 -3.90 -13.81 -25.03
C GLN A 136 -3.04 -15.04 -25.37
N HIS A 137 -2.92 -15.37 -26.64
CA HIS A 137 -2.11 -16.50 -27.09
C HIS A 137 -0.63 -16.15 -27.29
N VAL A 138 -0.34 -14.90 -27.64
CA VAL A 138 0.99 -14.43 -28.04
C VAL A 138 1.65 -13.56 -26.97
N LEU A 139 0.83 -12.91 -26.13
CA LEU A 139 1.29 -12.03 -25.07
C LEU A 139 0.96 -12.56 -23.69
N GLU A 140 1.85 -12.31 -22.76
CA GLU A 140 1.64 -12.43 -21.32
C GLU A 140 1.44 -11.04 -20.73
N LEU A 141 0.38 -10.88 -19.95
CA LEU A 141 0.00 -9.60 -19.39
C LEU A 141 0.29 -9.56 -17.91
N ALA A 142 1.05 -8.54 -17.49
CA ALA A 142 1.22 -8.22 -16.10
C ALA A 142 0.58 -6.85 -15.82
N THR A 143 -0.29 -6.82 -14.82
CA THR A 143 -0.91 -5.56 -14.38
C THR A 143 -0.34 -5.18 -13.04
N VAL A 144 0.35 -4.05 -12.97
CA VAL A 144 0.86 -3.48 -11.72
C VAL A 144 -0.16 -2.49 -11.19
N ALA A 145 -0.65 -2.73 -9.97
CA ALA A 145 -1.65 -1.88 -9.33
C ALA A 145 -1.06 -0.52 -8.92
N ARG A 146 -1.93 0.44 -8.57
CA ARG A 146 -1.50 1.71 -7.98
C ARG A 146 -0.74 1.47 -6.68
N GLU A 147 0.21 2.34 -6.40
CA GLU A 147 1.04 2.28 -5.19
C GLU A 147 1.83 0.96 -5.05
N ARG A 148 1.99 0.23 -6.16
CA ARG A 148 2.83 -0.94 -6.27
C ARG A 148 3.90 -0.76 -7.33
N VAL A 149 4.97 -1.51 -7.20
CA VAL A 149 6.03 -1.65 -8.20
C VAL A 149 6.14 -3.12 -8.60
N GLY A 150 6.22 -3.37 -9.90
CA GLY A 150 6.51 -4.70 -10.42
C GLY A 150 8.02 -4.87 -10.64
N LEU A 151 8.61 -5.93 -10.12
CA LEU A 151 9.99 -6.30 -10.42
C LEU A 151 9.97 -7.33 -11.55
N LEU A 152 10.51 -6.94 -12.70
CA LEU A 152 10.58 -7.80 -13.87
C LEU A 152 11.81 -8.70 -13.80
N TYR A 153 11.57 -10.00 -13.83
CA TYR A 153 12.60 -11.04 -14.00
C TYR A 153 12.40 -11.70 -15.37
N VAL A 154 13.50 -11.89 -16.08
CA VAL A 154 13.56 -12.56 -17.37
C VAL A 154 14.59 -13.67 -17.26
N ASP A 155 14.18 -14.93 -17.48
CA ASP A 155 15.03 -16.11 -17.30
C ASP A 155 15.73 -16.16 -15.92
N GLY A 156 14.99 -15.72 -14.88
CA GLY A 156 15.47 -15.66 -13.50
C GLY A 156 16.35 -14.45 -13.17
N GLU A 157 16.72 -13.61 -14.14
CA GLU A 157 17.50 -12.40 -13.91
C GLU A 157 16.61 -11.16 -13.77
N TYR A 158 16.90 -10.32 -12.75
CA TYR A 158 16.26 -9.02 -12.63
C TYR A 158 16.64 -8.11 -13.81
N ARG A 159 15.65 -7.51 -14.46
CA ARG A 159 15.85 -6.59 -15.59
C ARG A 159 15.52 -5.15 -15.24
N GLU A 160 14.29 -4.90 -14.83
CA GLU A 160 13.82 -3.53 -14.55
C GLU A 160 12.70 -3.50 -13.53
N SER A 161 12.41 -2.30 -12.98
CA SER A 161 11.23 -2.04 -12.17
C SER A 161 10.12 -1.44 -13.02
N LEU A 162 8.94 -2.02 -12.96
CA LEU A 162 7.75 -1.60 -13.70
C LEU A 162 6.87 -0.71 -12.83
N GLY A 163 6.54 0.47 -13.35
CA GLY A 163 5.55 1.34 -12.73
C GLY A 163 4.12 0.82 -12.86
N PRO A 164 3.15 1.48 -12.20
CA PRO A 164 1.74 1.12 -12.29
C PRO A 164 1.22 1.15 -13.73
N GLY A 165 0.46 0.12 -14.12
CA GLY A 165 -0.10 0.01 -15.45
C GLY A 165 -0.15 -1.42 -15.96
N VAL A 166 -0.55 -1.55 -17.24
CA VAL A 166 -0.57 -2.83 -17.94
C VAL A 166 0.70 -2.95 -18.78
N HIS A 167 1.42 -4.03 -18.59
CA HIS A 167 2.64 -4.38 -19.31
C HIS A 167 2.40 -5.68 -20.08
N ALA A 168 2.82 -5.71 -21.33
CA ALA A 168 2.67 -6.86 -22.20
C ALA A 168 4.05 -7.42 -22.58
N PHE A 169 4.22 -8.71 -22.49
CA PHE A 169 5.45 -9.43 -22.79
C PHE A 169 5.20 -10.52 -23.83
N TRP A 170 6.20 -10.78 -24.70
CA TRP A 170 6.09 -11.82 -25.71
C TRP A 170 6.19 -13.20 -25.06
N ARG A 171 5.22 -14.04 -25.36
CA ARG A 171 5.19 -15.42 -24.87
C ARG A 171 6.09 -16.33 -25.70
N GLY A 172 6.74 -17.29 -25.05
CA GLY A 172 7.48 -18.37 -25.73
C GLY A 172 8.92 -18.05 -26.16
N LEU A 173 9.45 -16.84 -25.87
CA LEU A 173 10.82 -16.47 -26.17
C LEU A 173 11.73 -16.41 -24.93
N ALA A 174 11.15 -16.07 -23.78
CA ALA A 174 11.82 -16.04 -22.50
C ALA A 174 10.80 -16.34 -21.39
N GLU A 175 11.27 -16.81 -20.24
CA GLU A 175 10.44 -16.94 -19.05
C GLU A 175 10.33 -15.58 -18.37
N VAL A 176 9.11 -15.05 -18.27
CA VAL A 176 8.83 -13.75 -17.68
C VAL A 176 8.12 -13.92 -16.36
N GLN A 177 8.67 -13.30 -15.32
CA GLN A 177 8.04 -13.25 -14.01
C GLN A 177 7.99 -11.81 -13.51
N VAL A 178 6.81 -11.35 -13.11
CA VAL A 178 6.63 -10.03 -12.49
C VAL A 178 6.20 -10.20 -11.05
N LEU A 179 7.05 -9.74 -10.13
CA LEU A 179 6.77 -9.76 -8.70
C LEU A 179 6.31 -8.38 -8.25
N GLU A 180 5.07 -8.29 -7.74
CA GLU A 180 4.54 -7.03 -7.24
C GLU A 180 4.90 -6.79 -5.78
N VAL A 181 5.38 -5.58 -5.49
CA VAL A 181 5.69 -5.11 -4.14
C VAL A 181 4.84 -3.89 -3.82
N ASP A 182 4.16 -3.92 -2.67
CA ASP A 182 3.36 -2.80 -2.17
C ASP A 182 4.26 -1.74 -1.53
N LEU A 183 4.11 -0.48 -1.93
CA LEU A 183 4.91 0.66 -1.44
C LEU A 183 4.19 1.45 -0.34
N ARG A 184 2.94 1.11 -0.03
CA ARG A 184 2.17 1.76 1.02
C ARG A 184 2.72 1.45 2.39
N GLU A 185 2.35 2.28 3.35
CA GLU A 185 2.65 2.01 4.75
C GLU A 185 1.89 0.77 5.23
N ALA A 186 2.61 -0.10 5.91
CA ALA A 186 2.10 -1.30 6.55
C ALA A 186 2.41 -1.29 8.04
N ILE A 187 1.56 -1.93 8.81
CA ILE A 187 1.70 -2.07 10.24
C ILE A 187 2.10 -3.51 10.58
N LEU A 188 3.14 -3.62 11.39
CA LEU A 188 3.59 -4.89 11.96
C LEU A 188 3.38 -4.86 13.48
N ASP A 189 2.50 -5.74 13.97
CA ASP A 189 2.29 -5.94 15.39
C ASP A 189 3.27 -6.95 15.96
N ILE A 190 4.00 -6.54 17.01
CA ILE A 190 4.89 -7.38 17.78
C ILE A 190 4.19 -7.67 19.10
N THR A 191 3.66 -8.89 19.23
CA THR A 191 2.81 -9.27 20.34
C THR A 191 3.48 -10.23 21.30
N GLY A 192 3.17 -10.08 22.59
CA GLY A 192 3.43 -11.10 23.61
C GLY A 192 4.90 -11.40 23.89
N GLN A 193 5.78 -10.40 23.78
CA GLN A 193 7.21 -10.62 24.12
C GLN A 193 7.43 -10.60 25.62
N ASP A 194 7.78 -11.75 26.20
CA ASP A 194 8.22 -11.84 27.59
C ASP A 194 9.70 -11.46 27.65
N LEU A 195 9.98 -10.32 28.29
CA LEU A 195 11.31 -9.71 28.37
C LEU A 195 11.67 -9.46 29.83
N MET A 196 12.96 -9.47 30.11
CA MET A 196 13.48 -9.21 31.45
C MET A 196 14.26 -7.88 31.45
N THR A 197 13.95 -7.01 32.40
CA THR A 197 14.65 -5.74 32.64
C THR A 197 16.00 -5.97 33.33
N ALA A 198 16.82 -4.92 33.45
CA ALA A 198 18.13 -4.97 34.11
C ALA A 198 18.02 -5.39 35.61
N ASP A 199 16.93 -4.97 36.27
CA ASP A 199 16.56 -5.30 37.63
C ASP A 199 15.88 -6.70 37.79
N LYS A 200 15.91 -7.53 36.71
CA LYS A 200 15.42 -8.92 36.68
C LYS A 200 13.89 -9.04 36.81
N VAL A 201 13.15 -8.00 36.50
CA VAL A 201 11.69 -8.07 36.45
C VAL A 201 11.25 -8.54 35.06
N THR A 202 10.45 -9.60 35.02
CA THR A 202 9.83 -10.08 33.77
C THR A 202 8.61 -9.26 33.46
N LEU A 203 8.49 -8.80 32.22
CA LEU A 203 7.34 -8.07 31.73
C LEU A 203 6.98 -8.52 30.31
N ARG A 204 5.71 -8.40 29.94
CA ARG A 204 5.25 -8.66 28.57
C ARG A 204 4.97 -7.35 27.86
N ILE A 205 5.56 -7.21 26.68
CA ILE A 205 5.42 -5.99 25.85
C ILE A 205 4.73 -6.32 24.54
N ASN A 206 3.80 -5.43 24.16
CA ASN A 206 3.24 -5.35 22.83
C ASN A 206 3.73 -4.04 22.19
N ALA A 207 4.27 -4.14 20.98
CA ALA A 207 4.75 -3.01 20.22
C ALA A 207 4.20 -3.05 18.79
N THR A 208 4.13 -1.90 18.16
CA THR A 208 3.72 -1.73 16.75
C THR A 208 4.83 -1.02 15.99
N VAL A 209 5.12 -1.51 14.79
CA VAL A 209 6.07 -0.91 13.86
C VAL A 209 5.32 -0.53 12.59
N THR A 210 5.34 0.75 12.24
CA THR A 210 4.84 1.24 10.95
C THR A 210 6.01 1.39 10.01
N TYR A 211 5.93 0.76 8.85
CA TYR A 211 7.00 0.73 7.87
C TYR A 211 6.46 0.84 6.45
N ARG A 212 7.31 1.20 5.51
CA ARG A 212 7.05 1.14 4.06
C ARG A 212 8.27 0.63 3.33
N VAL A 213 8.05 0.03 2.15
CA VAL A 213 9.13 -0.37 1.26
C VAL A 213 9.61 0.84 0.46
N THR A 214 10.91 1.14 0.52
CA THR A 214 11.56 2.22 -0.24
C THR A 214 12.35 1.68 -1.42
N ASP A 215 12.96 0.51 -1.25
CA ASP A 215 13.68 -0.20 -2.30
C ASP A 215 13.13 -1.63 -2.43
N ALA A 216 12.19 -1.80 -3.36
CA ALA A 216 11.54 -3.08 -3.60
C ALA A 216 12.52 -4.18 -4.03
N ARG A 217 13.58 -3.82 -4.79
CA ARG A 217 14.59 -4.78 -5.25
C ARG A 217 15.34 -5.36 -4.07
N ARG A 218 15.87 -4.52 -3.16
CA ARG A 218 16.57 -4.98 -1.96
C ARG A 218 15.66 -5.81 -1.07
N ALA A 219 14.41 -5.37 -0.91
CA ALA A 219 13.42 -6.04 -0.08
C ALA A 219 13.16 -7.50 -0.51
N VAL A 220 13.13 -7.75 -1.82
CA VAL A 220 12.89 -9.09 -2.37
C VAL A 220 14.17 -9.91 -2.53
N THR A 221 15.30 -9.27 -2.85
CA THR A 221 16.54 -10.01 -3.11
C THR A 221 17.22 -10.49 -1.82
N LEU A 222 17.11 -9.70 -0.73
CA LEU A 222 17.82 -9.98 0.52
C LEU A 222 17.02 -10.82 1.51
N THR A 223 15.70 -10.91 1.34
CA THR A 223 14.82 -11.62 2.29
C THR A 223 13.76 -12.42 1.54
N GLU A 224 13.54 -13.66 1.99
CA GLU A 224 12.43 -14.49 1.51
C GLU A 224 11.08 -13.96 2.02
N ASP A 225 11.03 -13.61 3.31
CA ASP A 225 9.88 -13.00 3.96
C ASP A 225 10.29 -11.72 4.69
N LEU A 226 9.99 -10.59 4.05
CA LEU A 226 10.30 -9.26 4.55
C LEU A 226 9.65 -8.98 5.91
N ARG A 227 8.38 -9.40 6.06
CA ARG A 227 7.60 -9.17 7.28
C ARG A 227 8.19 -9.96 8.45
N GLN A 228 8.56 -11.21 8.22
CA GLN A 228 9.17 -12.05 9.24
C GLN A 228 10.57 -11.56 9.62
N THR A 229 11.35 -11.10 8.66
CA THR A 229 12.68 -10.52 8.91
C THR A 229 12.57 -9.26 9.76
N LEU A 230 11.69 -8.32 9.41
CA LEU A 230 11.45 -7.12 10.19
C LEU A 230 10.95 -7.45 11.61
N TYR A 231 10.08 -8.45 11.74
CA TYR A 231 9.58 -8.91 13.02
C TYR A 231 10.72 -9.39 13.94
N ARG A 232 11.65 -10.21 13.42
CA ARG A 232 12.82 -10.69 14.17
C ARG A 232 13.76 -9.54 14.56
N GLU A 233 14.06 -8.62 13.65
CA GLU A 233 14.91 -7.46 13.96
C GLU A 233 14.26 -6.57 15.02
N ALA A 234 12.97 -6.32 14.94
CA ALA A 234 12.25 -5.56 15.94
C ALA A 234 12.23 -6.24 17.32
N GLN A 235 12.09 -7.57 17.37
CA GLN A 235 12.23 -8.33 18.62
C GLN A 235 13.62 -8.17 19.25
N LEU A 236 14.69 -8.24 18.44
CA LEU A 236 16.07 -8.10 18.93
C LEU A 236 16.32 -6.71 19.49
N VAL A 237 15.87 -5.67 18.79
CA VAL A 237 15.99 -4.28 19.23
C VAL A 237 15.18 -4.04 20.52
N LEU A 238 13.94 -4.56 20.57
CA LEU A 238 13.09 -4.45 21.76
C LEU A 238 13.72 -5.13 22.97
N ARG A 239 14.25 -6.33 22.81
CA ARG A 239 14.95 -7.08 23.87
C ARG A 239 16.18 -6.33 24.40
N ALA A 240 16.98 -5.76 23.50
CA ALA A 240 18.15 -4.98 23.88
C ALA A 240 17.76 -3.73 24.68
N ALA A 241 16.74 -2.98 24.22
CA ALA A 241 16.29 -1.76 24.87
C ALA A 241 15.70 -2.00 26.27
N VAL A 242 14.98 -3.09 26.47
CA VAL A 242 14.41 -3.47 27.77
C VAL A 242 15.46 -4.02 28.71
N GLY A 243 16.33 -4.93 28.24
CA GLY A 243 17.32 -5.59 29.07
C GLY A 243 18.40 -4.67 29.64
N THR A 244 18.59 -3.49 29.08
CA THR A 244 19.57 -2.47 29.53
C THR A 244 19.01 -1.48 30.54
N ARG A 245 17.71 -1.49 30.83
CA ARG A 245 17.03 -0.51 31.69
C ARG A 245 16.34 -1.16 32.87
N GLU A 246 16.26 -0.41 33.99
CA GLU A 246 15.41 -0.74 35.13
C GLU A 246 13.93 -0.49 34.80
N LEU A 247 13.04 -1.19 35.46
CA LEU A 247 11.60 -1.11 35.22
C LEU A 247 11.05 0.29 35.40
N ASP A 248 11.40 0.95 36.52
CA ASP A 248 10.89 2.29 36.84
C ASP A 248 11.32 3.32 35.78
N LEU A 249 12.57 3.26 35.32
CA LEU A 249 13.10 4.11 34.26
C LEU A 249 12.40 3.84 32.93
N PHE A 250 12.23 2.56 32.59
CA PHE A 250 11.53 2.14 31.37
C PHE A 250 10.07 2.65 31.33
N LEU A 251 9.36 2.59 32.46
CA LEU A 251 7.98 3.04 32.56
C LEU A 251 7.85 4.57 32.53
N SER A 252 8.81 5.30 33.12
CA SER A 252 8.82 6.76 33.16
C SER A 252 9.22 7.40 31.83
N GLU A 253 10.09 6.74 31.04
CA GLU A 253 10.66 7.28 29.79
C GLU A 253 10.17 6.59 28.52
N LYS A 254 8.94 6.09 28.49
CA LYS A 254 8.38 5.34 27.37
C LYS A 254 8.59 6.01 26.00
N ASN A 255 8.45 7.33 25.94
CA ASN A 255 8.61 8.07 24.68
C ASN A 255 10.08 8.10 24.22
N ALA A 256 11.03 8.30 25.13
CA ALA A 256 12.45 8.27 24.81
C ALA A 256 12.88 6.87 24.36
N VAL A 257 12.35 5.82 25.01
CA VAL A 257 12.59 4.43 24.61
C VAL A 257 12.02 4.15 23.22
N SER A 258 10.79 4.57 22.92
CA SER A 258 10.19 4.40 21.60
C SER A 258 11.00 5.10 20.51
N GLN A 259 11.54 6.27 20.80
CA GLN A 259 12.38 7.03 19.90
C GLN A 259 13.69 6.31 19.59
N GLN A 260 14.38 5.82 20.62
CA GLN A 260 15.60 5.03 20.47
C GLN A 260 15.33 3.73 19.71
N LEU A 261 14.25 2.99 20.04
CA LEU A 261 13.83 1.82 19.29
C LEU A 261 13.63 2.13 17.80
N SER A 262 13.03 3.29 17.49
CA SER A 262 12.82 3.73 16.12
C SER A 262 14.14 3.99 15.39
N GLU A 263 15.12 4.60 16.02
CA GLU A 263 16.43 4.89 15.43
C GLU A 263 17.24 3.61 15.21
N ASP A 264 17.29 2.73 16.19
CA ASP A 264 17.98 1.45 16.09
C ASP A 264 17.37 0.56 15.00
N LEU A 265 16.03 0.51 14.95
CA LEU A 265 15.32 -0.27 13.94
C LEU A 265 15.44 0.33 12.54
N LYS A 266 15.46 1.66 12.40
CA LYS A 266 15.69 2.35 11.11
C LYS A 266 17.01 1.93 10.49
N THR A 267 18.09 1.94 11.28
CA THR A 267 19.42 1.56 10.80
C THR A 267 19.47 0.13 10.28
N ARG A 268 18.77 -0.79 10.94
CA ARG A 268 18.69 -2.20 10.52
C ARG A 268 17.78 -2.41 9.32
N ALA A 269 16.61 -1.76 9.33
CA ALA A 269 15.59 -1.89 8.29
C ALA A 269 16.05 -1.31 6.94
N ASP A 270 16.87 -0.25 6.96
CA ASP A 270 17.42 0.37 5.73
C ASP A 270 18.26 -0.61 4.91
N GLN A 271 18.94 -1.57 5.56
CA GLN A 271 19.69 -2.62 4.87
C GLN A 271 18.81 -3.46 3.95
N PHE A 272 17.53 -3.64 4.31
CA PHE A 272 16.54 -4.39 3.55
C PHE A 272 15.67 -3.50 2.63
N GLY A 273 16.01 -2.22 2.49
CA GLY A 273 15.23 -1.27 1.68
C GLY A 273 13.89 -0.90 2.30
N LEU A 274 13.80 -0.86 3.63
CA LEU A 274 12.62 -0.47 4.38
C LEU A 274 12.84 0.86 5.08
N ALA A 275 11.85 1.74 5.06
CA ALA A 275 11.81 2.92 5.91
C ALA A 275 10.83 2.68 7.07
N ILE A 276 11.32 2.85 8.29
CA ILE A 276 10.49 2.82 9.49
C ILE A 276 9.91 4.22 9.71
N THR A 277 8.60 4.33 9.70
CA THR A 277 7.88 5.59 9.96
C THR A 277 7.76 5.85 11.45
N SER A 278 7.34 4.84 12.21
CA SER A 278 7.19 4.94 13.68
C SER A 278 7.32 3.58 14.35
N VAL A 279 7.80 3.61 15.60
CA VAL A 279 7.78 2.46 16.52
C VAL A 279 7.05 2.91 17.78
N GLY A 280 6.01 2.20 18.17
CA GLY A 280 5.21 2.48 19.35
C GLY A 280 5.15 1.30 20.30
N ILE A 281 5.38 1.55 21.60
CA ILE A 281 5.07 0.58 22.65
C ILE A 281 3.59 0.72 22.98
N ARG A 282 2.79 -0.30 22.65
CA ARG A 282 1.34 -0.27 22.87
C ARG A 282 0.98 -0.56 24.32
N ASP A 283 1.43 -1.70 24.83
CA ASP A 283 1.11 -2.15 26.17
C ASP A 283 2.35 -2.74 26.85
N VAL A 284 2.45 -2.49 28.18
CA VAL A 284 3.40 -3.12 29.07
C VAL A 284 2.62 -3.85 30.15
N ILE A 285 2.69 -5.15 30.15
CA ILE A 285 1.94 -6.01 31.07
C ILE A 285 2.93 -6.56 32.11
N LEU A 286 2.70 -6.25 33.37
CA LEU A 286 3.46 -6.77 34.51
C LEU A 286 2.81 -8.03 35.07
N PRO A 287 3.59 -8.97 35.65
CA PRO A 287 3.06 -10.08 36.44
C PRO A 287 2.18 -9.55 37.58
N GLY A 288 1.14 -10.30 37.96
CA GLY A 288 0.16 -9.87 38.96
C GLY A 288 0.77 -9.45 40.30
N GLU A 289 1.69 -10.26 40.83
CA GLU A 289 2.43 -9.99 42.08
C GLU A 289 3.21 -8.65 42.03
N MET A 290 3.89 -8.37 40.93
CA MET A 290 4.65 -7.15 40.77
C MET A 290 3.72 -5.92 40.64
N LYS A 291 2.57 -6.07 39.97
CA LYS A 291 1.57 -5.02 39.87
C LYS A 291 1.02 -4.65 41.24
N GLU A 292 0.74 -5.62 42.10
CA GLU A 292 0.29 -5.40 43.46
C GLU A 292 1.35 -4.69 44.32
N LEU A 293 2.61 -5.10 44.22
CA LEU A 293 3.73 -4.44 44.92
C LEU A 293 3.87 -2.98 44.50
N MET A 294 3.84 -2.68 43.21
CA MET A 294 3.90 -1.31 42.67
C MET A 294 2.71 -0.47 43.11
N ASN A 295 1.50 -1.03 43.15
CA ASN A 295 0.33 -0.34 43.65
C ASN A 295 0.51 0.04 45.13
N ARG A 296 0.95 -0.88 45.99
CA ARG A 296 1.23 -0.61 47.42
C ARG A 296 2.27 0.50 47.60
N VAL A 297 3.37 0.46 46.85
CA VAL A 297 4.38 1.52 46.88
C VAL A 297 3.82 2.88 46.44
N THR A 298 3.01 2.87 45.39
CA THR A 298 2.39 4.11 44.88
C THR A 298 1.37 4.64 45.88
N GLU A 299 0.55 3.81 46.52
CA GLU A 299 -0.38 4.19 47.56
C GLU A 299 0.33 4.77 48.76
N ALA A 300 1.42 4.13 49.22
CA ALA A 300 2.23 4.62 50.33
C ALA A 300 2.87 5.98 50.02
N LYS A 301 3.42 6.19 48.81
CA LYS A 301 3.97 7.49 48.36
C LYS A 301 2.91 8.57 48.35
N LYS A 302 1.74 8.29 47.74
CA LYS A 302 0.61 9.26 47.68
C LYS A 302 0.07 9.57 49.06
N ALA A 303 -0.04 8.60 49.96
CA ALA A 303 -0.46 8.82 51.32
C ALA A 303 0.57 9.69 52.08
N ALA A 304 1.86 9.47 51.92
CA ALA A 304 2.91 10.30 52.48
C ALA A 304 2.88 11.76 51.98
N GLU A 305 2.69 11.94 50.64
CA GLU A 305 2.54 13.27 50.05
C GLU A 305 1.29 13.97 50.56
N ALA A 306 0.15 13.29 50.62
CA ALA A 306 -1.10 13.85 51.16
C ALA A 306 -0.94 14.27 52.62
N ASN A 307 -0.28 13.45 53.47
CA ASN A 307 0.04 13.79 54.83
C ASN A 307 0.96 15.00 54.94
N LEU A 308 1.97 15.10 54.06
CA LEU A 308 2.87 16.26 54.05
C LEU A 308 2.12 17.56 53.68
N ILE A 309 1.25 17.50 52.67
CA ILE A 309 0.39 18.62 52.28
C ILE A 309 -0.53 19.02 53.44
N ALA A 310 -1.24 18.03 54.03
CA ALA A 310 -2.13 18.27 55.17
C ALA A 310 -1.40 18.98 56.35
N ARG A 311 -0.19 18.51 56.71
CA ARG A 311 0.63 19.12 57.76
C ARG A 311 1.12 20.52 57.41
N ARG A 312 1.46 20.80 56.17
CA ARG A 312 1.81 22.14 55.70
C ARG A 312 0.61 23.08 55.80
N GLU A 313 -0.56 22.66 55.35
CA GLU A 313 -1.78 23.46 55.42
C GLU A 313 -2.22 23.69 56.85
N GLU A 314 -2.15 22.69 57.74
CA GLU A 314 -2.40 22.83 59.15
C GLU A 314 -1.45 23.86 59.80
N THR A 315 -0.15 23.79 59.48
CA THR A 315 0.84 24.73 59.97
C THR A 315 0.57 26.15 59.45
N ALA A 316 0.19 26.27 58.15
CA ALA A 316 -0.15 27.57 57.56
C ALA A 316 -1.42 28.17 58.21
N ALA A 317 -2.45 27.33 58.44
CA ALA A 317 -3.66 27.73 59.15
C ALA A 317 -3.36 28.17 60.57
N MET A 318 -2.57 27.44 61.35
CA MET A 318 -2.14 27.79 62.67
C MET A 318 -1.38 29.14 62.72
N ARG A 319 -0.46 29.36 61.78
CA ARG A 319 0.28 30.65 61.64
C ARG A 319 -0.68 31.80 61.32
N SER A 320 -1.63 31.57 60.41
CA SER A 320 -2.66 32.54 60.06
C SER A 320 -3.53 32.90 61.25
N GLN A 321 -3.99 31.92 62.03
CA GLN A 321 -4.76 32.09 63.25
C GLN A 321 -3.96 32.84 64.30
N ALA A 322 -2.67 32.47 64.51
CA ALA A 322 -1.80 33.15 65.46
C ALA A 322 -1.59 34.69 65.10
N ASN A 323 -1.36 34.97 63.82
CA ASN A 323 -1.27 36.32 63.30
C ASN A 323 -2.59 37.09 63.48
N THR A 324 -3.72 36.49 63.22
CA THR A 324 -5.05 37.03 63.40
C THR A 324 -5.28 37.37 64.90
N ALA A 325 -4.97 36.42 65.80
CA ALA A 325 -5.06 36.63 67.24
C ALA A 325 -4.20 37.78 67.74
N ARG A 326 -2.96 37.91 67.23
CA ARG A 326 -2.06 39.03 67.56
C ARG A 326 -2.65 40.36 67.10
N LEU A 327 -3.14 40.48 65.89
CA LEU A 327 -3.79 41.65 65.34
C LEU A 327 -5.03 42.06 66.14
N LEU A 328 -5.82 41.11 66.58
CA LEU A 328 -6.99 41.33 67.43
C LEU A 328 -6.59 41.78 68.83
N ALA A 329 -5.52 41.25 69.41
CA ALA A 329 -5.01 41.62 70.69
C ALA A 329 -4.42 43.05 70.68
N GLU A 330 -3.76 43.48 69.59
CA GLU A 330 -3.21 44.83 69.38
C GLU A 330 -4.30 45.91 69.11
N ASN A 331 -5.49 45.48 68.61
CA ASN A 331 -6.59 46.41 68.22
C ASN A 331 -7.94 46.01 68.88
N PRO A 332 -8.25 46.59 70.03
CA PRO A 332 -9.49 46.28 70.78
C PRO A 332 -10.79 46.52 69.98
N THR A 333 -10.75 47.52 69.09
CA THR A 333 -11.89 47.87 68.23
C THR A 333 -12.19 46.71 67.18
N LEU A 334 -11.14 46.15 66.61
CA LEU A 334 -11.26 44.96 65.69
C LEU A 334 -11.76 43.75 66.46
N MET A 335 -11.33 43.56 67.70
CA MET A 335 -11.81 42.46 68.53
C MET A 335 -13.30 42.58 68.79
N ARG A 336 -13.79 43.76 69.09
CA ARG A 336 -15.22 44.06 69.32
C ARG A 336 -16.05 43.82 68.07
N LEU A 337 -15.54 44.16 66.89
CA LEU A 337 -16.20 43.95 65.60
C LEU A 337 -16.31 42.48 65.31
N ARG A 338 -15.28 41.71 65.58
CA ARG A 338 -15.23 40.24 65.39
C ARG A 338 -16.17 39.53 66.36
N GLU A 339 -16.30 39.97 67.58
CA GLU A 339 -17.31 39.49 68.54
C GLU A 339 -18.72 39.65 68.00
N LEU A 340 -19.04 40.86 67.47
CA LEU A 340 -20.34 41.17 66.90
C LEU A 340 -20.63 40.30 65.65
N GLU A 341 -19.66 40.14 64.74
CA GLU A 341 -19.78 39.21 63.56
C GLU A 341 -20.03 37.78 63.98
N THR A 342 -19.41 37.29 65.07
CA THR A 342 -19.56 35.90 65.55
C THR A 342 -20.95 35.76 66.16
N LEU A 343 -21.43 36.72 66.89
CA LEU A 343 -22.79 36.76 67.47
C LEU A 343 -23.85 36.83 66.35
N GLU A 344 -23.64 37.63 65.30
CA GLU A 344 -24.51 37.66 64.12
C GLU A 344 -24.60 36.32 63.42
N ARG A 345 -23.48 35.62 63.26
CA ARG A 345 -23.39 34.30 62.63
C ARG A 345 -24.12 33.21 63.47
N ILE A 346 -24.00 33.32 64.83
CA ILE A 346 -24.69 32.42 65.73
C ILE A 346 -26.20 32.72 65.72
N ALA A 347 -26.59 34.00 65.66
CA ALA A 347 -27.98 34.44 65.57
C ALA A 347 -28.62 33.96 64.23
N ALA A 348 -27.91 34.09 63.12
CA ALA A 348 -28.33 33.61 61.77
C ALA A 348 -28.51 32.09 61.71
N ALA A 349 -27.79 31.30 62.51
CA ALA A 349 -27.94 29.83 62.61
C ALA A 349 -29.17 29.38 63.43
N GLY A 350 -29.99 30.29 63.94
CA GLY A 350 -31.29 30.05 64.52
C GLY A 350 -31.29 29.38 65.91
N LYS A 351 -30.18 29.41 66.68
CA LYS A 351 -30.05 28.73 67.96
C LYS A 351 -29.58 29.67 69.11
N LEU A 352 -29.79 31.00 69.06
CA LEU A 352 -29.32 31.87 70.08
C LEU A 352 -30.47 32.36 70.98
N ASN A 353 -30.55 31.81 72.22
CA ASN A 353 -31.35 32.39 73.28
C ASN A 353 -30.44 33.25 74.18
N ILE A 354 -30.43 34.54 73.98
CA ILE A 354 -29.69 35.49 74.86
C ILE A 354 -30.57 35.88 76.00
N ILE A 355 -30.27 35.38 77.23
CA ILE A 355 -30.94 35.83 78.48
C ILE A 355 -30.08 36.92 79.04
N LEU A 356 -30.53 38.21 78.88
CA LEU A 356 -29.93 39.36 79.48
C LEU A 356 -30.40 39.46 80.91
N GLY A 357 -29.57 39.00 81.83
CA GLY A 357 -29.82 39.23 83.27
C GLY A 357 -29.54 40.67 83.69
N GLU A 358 -30.35 41.23 84.58
CA GLU A 358 -30.41 42.64 84.96
C GLU A 358 -29.22 43.17 85.77
N ASN A 359 -28.05 42.53 85.83
CA ASN A 359 -26.82 43.00 86.52
C ASN A 359 -25.63 43.22 85.57
N ALA A 360 -25.81 44.02 84.56
CA ALA A 360 -24.78 44.30 83.55
C ALA A 360 -24.03 45.67 83.83
N ALA A 361 -23.72 45.94 85.05
CA ALA A 361 -22.86 47.07 85.35
C ALA A 361 -21.61 46.63 86.12
N ARG A 362 -20.65 46.04 85.36
CA ARG A 362 -19.21 46.12 85.59
C ARG A 362 -18.46 45.09 84.72
N ASP A 363 -17.84 45.58 83.66
CA ASP A 363 -16.59 45.11 83.04
C ASP A 363 -16.35 43.60 82.79
N LYS A 364 -17.26 42.93 82.06
CA LYS A 364 -16.89 41.65 81.35
C LYS A 364 -17.42 41.67 79.95
N SER A 365 -16.63 41.25 78.96
CA SER A 365 -17.03 41.23 77.60
C SER A 365 -18.21 40.22 77.38
N LEU A 366 -19.10 40.52 76.46
CA LEU A 366 -20.25 39.60 76.11
C LEU A 366 -19.81 38.14 75.76
N ALA A 367 -18.56 38.04 75.28
CA ALA A 367 -17.99 36.73 74.94
C ALA A 367 -17.75 35.84 76.18
N ASP A 368 -17.31 36.39 77.32
CA ASP A 368 -17.09 35.66 78.58
C ASP A 368 -18.37 35.14 79.18
N ARG A 369 -19.52 35.79 78.89
CA ARG A 369 -20.83 35.38 79.34
C ARG A 369 -21.45 34.24 78.50
N VAL A 370 -21.15 34.20 77.22
CA VAL A 370 -21.63 33.11 76.31
C VAL A 370 -20.86 31.83 76.55
N VAL A 371 -19.56 31.90 76.80
CA VAL A 371 -18.69 30.74 77.08
C VAL A 371 -19.00 30.11 78.45
N SER A 372 -19.54 30.84 79.41
CA SER A 372 -19.95 30.32 80.72
C SER A 372 -21.33 29.56 80.69
N LEU A 373 -22.00 29.57 79.52
CA LEU A 373 -23.34 28.95 79.30
C LEU A 373 -23.28 27.78 78.35
N LEU A 374 -22.14 27.41 77.72
CA LEU A 374 -21.83 26.22 77.00
C LEU A 374 -21.11 25.23 77.92
#